data_df3804f7fa09d26204d5528576191b5c
#
_entry.id   df3804f7fa09d26204d5528576191b5c
#
_cell.length_a   1.000
_cell.length_b   1.000
_cell.length_c   1.000
_cell.angle_alpha   90.00
_cell.angle_beta   90.00
_cell.angle_gamma   90.00
#
_symmetry.space_group_name_H-M   'P 1'
#
loop_
_entity.id
_entity.type
_entity.pdbx_description
1 polymer ?
#
loop_
_entity_poly.entity_id
_entity_poly.type
_entity_poly.pdbx_seq_one_letter_code
_entity_poly.pdbx_strand_id
1 'polypeptide(L)' 'PKFIEKNGYLIMEIGFNQKESVINILKENKNYKNIEAVKDLAGNDRVVLAKIV' A
#
# COMPACT_ATOMS: atom_id res chain seq x y z
N PRO A 1 2.71 -9.01 -7.00
CA PRO A 1 1.62 -8.24 -6.44
C PRO A 1 0.95 -7.37 -7.49
N LYS A 2 -0.34 -7.22 -7.35
CA LYS A 2 -1.10 -6.35 -8.24
C LYS A 2 -1.16 -4.95 -7.66
N PHE A 3 -1.12 -3.97 -8.53
CA PHE A 3 -1.36 -2.61 -8.10
C PHE A 3 -2.22 -1.88 -9.12
N ILE A 4 -2.96 -0.91 -8.63
CA ILE A 4 -3.86 -0.09 -9.45
C ILE A 4 -3.66 1.36 -9.03
N GLU A 5 -3.49 2.25 -10.00
CA GLU A 5 -3.50 3.68 -9.75
C GLU A 5 -4.82 4.23 -10.29
N LYS A 6 -5.62 4.81 -9.41
CA LYS A 6 -6.93 5.30 -9.78
C LYS A 6 -7.33 6.49 -8.93
N ASN A 7 -7.82 7.54 -9.57
CA ASN A 7 -8.32 8.74 -8.89
C ASN A 7 -7.31 9.35 -7.92
N GLY A 8 -6.04 9.29 -8.26
CA GLY A 8 -4.99 9.86 -7.41
C GLY A 8 -4.56 8.97 -6.26
N TYR A 9 -4.91 7.70 -6.29
CA TYR A 9 -4.52 6.73 -5.27
C TYR A 9 -3.82 5.54 -5.90
N LEU A 10 -2.86 5.01 -5.17
CA LEU A 10 -2.26 3.71 -5.45
C LEU A 10 -2.88 2.70 -4.51
N ILE A 11 -3.35 1.59 -5.05
CA ILE A 11 -3.91 0.47 -4.29
C ILE A 11 -3.10 -0.75 -4.67
N MET A 12 -2.44 -1.36 -3.69
CA MET A 12 -1.54 -2.49 -3.95
C MET A 12 -1.89 -3.68 -3.07
N GLU A 13 -2.12 -4.83 -3.67
CA GLU A 13 -2.28 -6.08 -2.93
C GLU A 13 -0.91 -6.57 -2.47
N ILE A 14 -0.82 -7.02 -1.22
CA ILE A 14 0.43 -7.50 -0.63
C ILE A 14 0.25 -8.88 -0.03
N GLY A 15 1.36 -9.61 0.08
CA GLY A 15 1.41 -10.85 0.84
C GLY A 15 1.47 -10.56 2.33
N PHE A 16 1.15 -11.56 3.15
CA PHE A 16 0.99 -11.37 4.59
C PHE A 16 2.24 -10.83 5.30
N ASN A 17 3.42 -11.03 4.74
CA ASN A 17 4.67 -10.58 5.35
C ASN A 17 5.38 -9.46 4.57
N GLN A 18 4.66 -8.78 3.68
CA GLN A 18 5.25 -7.77 2.81
C GLN A 18 4.96 -6.32 3.21
N LYS A 19 4.17 -6.12 4.27
CA LYS A 19 3.73 -4.78 4.67
C LYS A 19 4.89 -3.81 4.86
N GLU A 20 5.85 -4.16 5.69
CA GLU A 20 6.95 -3.25 6.00
C GLU A 20 7.79 -2.91 4.78
N SER A 21 8.10 -3.91 3.96
CA SER A 21 8.90 -3.70 2.75
C SER A 21 8.20 -2.73 1.80
N VAL A 22 6.91 -2.94 1.56
CA VAL A 22 6.14 -2.11 0.63
C VAL A 22 6.00 -0.70 1.18
N ILE A 23 5.66 -0.56 2.46
CA ILE A 23 5.51 0.77 3.06
C ILE A 23 6.82 1.55 3.02
N ASN A 24 7.95 0.89 3.30
CA ASN A 24 9.24 1.56 3.25
C ASN A 24 9.59 2.03 1.84
N ILE A 25 9.30 1.23 0.84
CA ILE A 25 9.52 1.62 -0.56
C ILE A 25 8.69 2.85 -0.91
N LEU A 26 7.42 2.85 -0.51
CA LEU A 26 6.53 3.98 -0.80
C LEU A 26 6.93 5.23 -0.04
N LYS A 27 7.39 5.09 1.20
CA LYS A 27 7.84 6.25 2.00
C LYS A 27 9.07 6.93 1.41
N GLU A 28 9.93 6.18 0.77
CA GLU A 28 11.11 6.74 0.12
C GLU A 28 10.77 7.46 -1.18
N ASN A 29 9.59 7.20 -1.71
CA ASN A 29 9.15 7.79 -2.96
C ASN A 29 8.35 9.06 -2.67
N LYS A 30 8.84 10.20 -3.15
CA LYS A 30 8.21 11.50 -2.91
C LYS A 30 6.85 11.66 -3.60
N ASN A 31 6.49 10.74 -4.48
CA ASN A 31 5.22 10.80 -5.21
C ASN A 31 4.04 10.26 -4.42
N TYR A 32 4.28 9.69 -3.23
CA TYR A 32 3.21 9.09 -2.41
C TYR A 32 3.17 9.69 -1.02
N LYS A 33 1.97 9.78 -0.47
CA LYS A 33 1.75 10.22 0.90
C LYS A 33 0.55 9.50 1.50
N ASN A 34 0.33 9.69 2.80
CA ASN A 34 -0.80 9.08 3.51
C ASN A 34 -0.86 7.56 3.29
N ILE A 35 0.30 6.92 3.47
CA ILE A 35 0.44 5.48 3.23
C ILE A 35 -0.18 4.72 4.40
N GLU A 36 -1.07 3.78 4.10
CA GLU A 36 -1.69 2.96 5.14
C GLU A 36 -1.93 1.54 4.64
N ALA A 37 -2.01 0.61 5.58
CA ALA A 37 -2.29 -0.78 5.29
C ALA A 37 -3.70 -1.13 5.77
N VAL A 38 -4.40 -1.93 4.97
CA VAL A 38 -5.75 -2.40 5.29
C VAL A 38 -5.70 -3.90 5.50
N LYS A 39 -6.30 -4.35 6.58
CA LYS A 39 -6.34 -5.76 6.94
C LYS A 39 -7.59 -6.44 6.39
N ASP A 40 -7.47 -7.74 6.13
CA ASP A 40 -8.65 -8.54 5.80
C ASP A 40 -9.40 -8.93 7.08
N LEU A 41 -10.47 -9.70 6.94
CA LEU A 41 -11.29 -10.11 8.08
C LEU A 41 -10.54 -11.03 9.05
N ALA A 42 -9.52 -11.71 8.57
CA ALA A 42 -8.69 -12.58 9.41
C ALA A 42 -7.58 -11.81 10.15
N GLY A 43 -7.46 -10.50 9.91
CA GLY A 43 -6.46 -9.68 10.57
C GLY A 43 -5.12 -9.64 9.87
N ASN A 44 -5.02 -10.15 8.65
CA ASN A 44 -3.79 -10.11 7.87
C ASN A 44 -3.75 -8.87 7.00
N ASP A 45 -2.59 -8.22 6.93
CA ASP A 45 -2.40 -7.09 6.02
C ASP A 45 -2.55 -7.57 4.58
N ARG A 46 -3.46 -6.97 3.83
CA ARG A 46 -3.80 -7.38 2.47
C ARG A 46 -3.56 -6.32 1.43
N VAL A 47 -3.78 -5.08 1.78
CA VAL A 47 -3.75 -3.97 0.82
C VAL A 47 -2.99 -2.82 1.43
N VAL A 48 -2.17 -2.17 0.62
CA VAL A 48 -1.55 -0.90 0.97
C VAL A 48 -2.16 0.17 0.08
N LEU A 49 -2.57 1.26 0.70
CA LEU A 49 -3.11 2.43 0.03
C LEU A 49 -2.16 3.59 0.19
N ALA A 50 -1.99 4.35 -0.87
CA ALA A 50 -1.21 5.58 -0.80
C ALA A 50 -1.84 6.63 -1.70
N LYS A 51 -1.78 7.88 -1.28
CA LYS A 51 -2.24 8.98 -2.13
C LYS A 51 -1.10 9.42 -3.03
N ILE A 52 -1.39 9.60 -4.31
CA ILE A 52 -0.43 10.11 -5.28
C ILE A 52 -0.41 11.63 -5.17
N VAL A 53 0.77 12.16 -4.95
CA VAL A 53 0.98 13.61 -4.79
C VAL A 53 0.92 14.32 -6.14
#